data_ff15ba9d07cbc512c8ba5a3dc0f7d9c2
#
_entry.id   ff15ba9d07cbc512c8ba5a3dc0f7d9c2
#
_cell.length_a   1.000
_cell.length_b   1.000
_cell.length_c   1.000
_cell.angle_alpha   90.00
_cell.angle_beta   90.00
_cell.angle_gamma   90.00
#
_symmetry.space_group_name_H-M   'P 1'
#
loop_
_entity.id
_entity.type
_entity.pdbx_description
1 polymer ?
#
loop_
_entity_poly.entity_id
_entity_poly.type
_entity_poly.pdbx_seq_one_letter_code
_entity_poly.pdbx_strand_id
1 'polypeptide(L)'
;MVRPAQTARSERTREALIQAASVRFLGQGVEDTSAEQIAADAGVSLRTFYRHFSSKHDLLFADYTGLQWFRAALDARPADEPIIDSVQSAVFAFPYDVEAVTKIAALRGGELDPGRIVRHMREVQADFAEAIQAQLQRRSPGTDQTPDARLLSAVTARCIAAAVFGAMEFWMVGEDRSLGELARVCHVALESLRAGITDAWVVDPRDSVSS
;
A
#
# COMPACT_ATOMS: atom_id res chain seq x y z
N MET A 1 -7.02 16.54 -23.79
CA MET A 1 -5.98 15.51 -24.11
C MET A 1 -4.64 15.99 -23.57
N VAL A 2 -4.16 15.47 -22.44
CA VAL A 2 -2.86 15.83 -21.84
C VAL A 2 -1.77 15.10 -22.61
N ARG A 3 -0.71 15.82 -23.01
CA ARG A 3 0.40 15.23 -23.78
C ARG A 3 1.17 14.22 -22.91
N PRO A 4 1.47 12.98 -23.37
CA PRO A 4 2.17 11.92 -22.59
C PRO A 4 3.51 12.38 -21.97
N ALA A 5 4.28 13.20 -22.66
CA ALA A 5 5.55 13.76 -22.17
C ALA A 5 5.39 14.73 -20.98
N GLN A 6 4.23 15.40 -20.89
CA GLN A 6 3.95 16.33 -19.79
C GLN A 6 3.56 15.57 -18.52
N THR A 7 2.88 14.43 -18.66
CA THR A 7 2.54 13.52 -17.57
C THR A 7 3.79 12.88 -17.00
N ALA A 8 4.68 12.31 -17.82
CA ALA A 8 5.93 11.70 -17.39
C ALA A 8 6.87 12.68 -16.66
N ARG A 9 6.93 13.95 -17.10
CA ARG A 9 7.72 15.00 -16.41
C ARG A 9 7.09 15.36 -15.06
N SER A 10 5.78 15.40 -14.98
CA SER A 10 5.04 15.68 -13.73
C SER A 10 5.26 14.56 -12.72
N GLU A 11 5.22 13.32 -13.15
CA GLU A 11 5.47 12.13 -12.31
C GLU A 11 6.90 12.12 -11.76
N ARG A 12 7.91 12.33 -12.61
CA ARG A 12 9.31 12.44 -12.16
C ARG A 12 9.53 13.55 -11.12
N THR A 13 8.86 14.69 -11.31
CA THR A 13 8.91 15.78 -10.34
C THR A 13 8.27 15.38 -9.01
N ARG A 14 7.15 14.68 -9.06
CA ARG A 14 6.47 14.17 -7.87
C ARG A 14 7.33 13.16 -7.12
N GLU A 15 7.94 12.22 -7.83
CA GLU A 15 8.86 11.23 -7.27
C GLU A 15 10.08 11.88 -6.62
N ALA A 16 10.70 12.88 -7.27
CA ALA A 16 11.83 13.61 -6.72
C ALA A 16 11.47 14.33 -5.41
N LEU A 17 10.27 14.92 -5.32
CA LEU A 17 9.77 15.57 -4.11
C LEU A 17 9.54 14.56 -2.98
N ILE A 18 8.97 13.38 -3.27
CA ILE A 18 8.75 12.31 -2.31
C ILE A 18 10.10 11.81 -1.76
N GLN A 19 11.05 11.54 -2.64
CA GLN A 19 12.38 11.08 -2.25
C GLN A 19 13.12 12.10 -1.37
N ALA A 20 13.10 13.38 -1.76
CA ALA A 20 13.71 14.45 -0.97
C ALA A 20 13.08 14.57 0.41
N ALA A 21 11.75 14.50 0.49
CA ALA A 21 11.02 14.53 1.75
C ALA A 21 11.36 13.34 2.64
N SER A 22 11.39 12.13 2.11
CA SER A 22 11.70 10.90 2.85
C SER A 22 13.09 10.99 3.50
N VAL A 23 14.10 11.43 2.75
CA VAL A 23 15.47 11.61 3.27
C VAL A 23 15.48 12.61 4.43
N ARG A 24 14.79 13.75 4.28
CA ARG A 24 14.72 14.77 5.32
C ARG A 24 13.95 14.34 6.54
N PHE A 25 12.77 13.74 6.35
CA PHE A 25 11.94 13.27 7.46
C PHE A 25 12.64 12.20 8.30
N LEU A 26 13.36 11.29 7.65
CA LEU A 26 14.14 10.26 8.35
C LEU A 26 15.37 10.84 9.07
N GLY A 27 15.98 11.89 8.52
CA GLY A 27 17.20 12.48 9.07
C GLY A 27 16.96 13.50 10.19
N GLN A 28 15.96 14.38 10.05
CA GLN A 28 15.74 15.51 10.96
C GLN A 28 14.31 15.62 11.51
N GLY A 29 13.41 14.74 11.10
CA GLY A 29 11.99 14.79 11.49
C GLY A 29 11.14 15.65 10.56
N VAL A 30 9.83 15.53 10.71
CA VAL A 30 8.85 16.26 9.86
C VAL A 30 8.77 17.73 10.28
N GLU A 31 8.76 18.01 11.59
CA GLU A 31 8.60 19.37 12.10
C GLU A 31 9.78 20.28 11.71
N ASP A 32 11.01 19.78 11.77
CA ASP A 32 12.22 20.51 11.40
C ASP A 32 12.49 20.57 9.90
N THR A 33 11.60 19.99 9.08
CA THR A 33 11.69 20.01 7.63
C THR A 33 10.70 21.01 7.03
N SER A 34 11.17 21.90 6.16
CA SER A 34 10.31 22.86 5.44
C SER A 34 10.04 22.43 4.00
N ALA A 35 8.94 22.93 3.42
CA ALA A 35 8.60 22.70 2.01
C ALA A 35 9.66 23.29 1.06
N GLU A 36 10.30 24.40 1.47
CA GLU A 36 11.40 25.04 0.75
C GLU A 36 12.62 24.14 0.65
N GLN A 37 12.99 23.49 1.76
CA GLN A 37 14.11 22.55 1.80
C GLN A 37 13.84 21.34 0.91
N ILE A 38 12.63 20.78 0.97
CA ILE A 38 12.24 19.64 0.13
C ILE A 38 12.27 20.04 -1.35
N ALA A 39 11.73 21.21 -1.70
CA ALA A 39 11.73 21.70 -3.07
C ALA A 39 13.16 21.91 -3.61
N ALA A 40 14.03 22.50 -2.78
CA ALA A 40 15.44 22.73 -3.14
C ALA A 40 16.17 21.40 -3.39
N ASP A 41 16.02 20.41 -2.52
CA ASP A 41 16.65 19.10 -2.66
C ASP A 41 16.12 18.34 -3.90
N ALA A 42 14.84 18.51 -4.22
CA ALA A 42 14.24 17.94 -5.43
C ALA A 42 14.59 18.73 -6.72
N GLY A 43 15.35 19.82 -6.62
CA GLY A 43 15.74 20.64 -7.77
C GLY A 43 14.58 21.40 -8.42
N VAL A 44 13.53 21.75 -7.65
CA VAL A 44 12.35 22.46 -8.13
C VAL A 44 12.03 23.70 -7.31
N SER A 45 11.18 24.59 -7.86
CA SER A 45 10.71 25.75 -7.12
C SER A 45 9.65 25.38 -6.07
N LEU A 46 9.54 26.20 -5.00
CA LEU A 46 8.46 26.07 -4.01
C LEU A 46 7.06 26.13 -4.65
N ARG A 47 6.87 26.94 -5.70
CA ARG A 47 5.63 26.96 -6.49
C ARG A 47 5.36 25.62 -7.16
N THR A 48 6.40 24.91 -7.59
CA THR A 48 6.28 23.57 -8.17
C THR A 48 5.90 22.56 -7.10
N PHE A 49 6.46 22.66 -5.90
CA PHE A 49 6.07 21.86 -4.74
C PHE A 49 4.55 22.00 -4.49
N TYR A 50 4.05 23.21 -4.29
CA TYR A 50 2.63 23.46 -3.98
C TYR A 50 1.66 23.13 -5.14
N ARG A 51 2.15 22.94 -6.34
CA ARG A 51 1.36 22.39 -7.44
C ARG A 51 1.11 20.88 -7.30
N HIS A 52 2.01 20.16 -6.62
CA HIS A 52 1.93 18.69 -6.44
C HIS A 52 1.38 18.30 -5.07
N PHE A 53 1.68 19.07 -4.03
CA PHE A 53 1.32 18.77 -2.64
C PHE A 53 0.82 20.01 -1.95
N SER A 54 -0.26 19.89 -1.16
CA SER A 54 -0.83 21.02 -0.42
C SER A 54 0.00 21.39 0.82
N SER A 55 0.73 20.41 1.37
CA SER A 55 1.59 20.56 2.54
C SER A 55 2.74 19.54 2.55
N LYS A 56 3.76 19.78 3.40
CA LYS A 56 4.82 18.77 3.63
C LYS A 56 4.28 17.45 4.19
N HIS A 57 3.21 17.51 4.97
CA HIS A 57 2.58 16.31 5.56
C HIS A 57 1.93 15.41 4.51
N ASP A 58 1.53 15.94 3.34
CA ASP A 58 1.00 15.12 2.26
C ASP A 58 2.04 14.14 1.70
N LEU A 59 3.33 14.49 1.85
CA LEU A 59 4.45 13.65 1.42
C LEU A 59 4.64 12.41 2.31
N LEU A 60 4.18 12.44 3.56
CA LEU A 60 4.16 11.25 4.42
C LEU A 60 3.22 10.15 3.90
N PHE A 61 2.24 10.54 3.08
CA PHE A 61 1.28 9.63 2.46
C PHE A 61 1.63 9.29 1.01
N ALA A 62 2.63 9.96 0.45
CA ALA A 62 2.93 9.87 -0.97
C ALA A 62 3.80 8.64 -1.32
N ASP A 63 3.77 7.57 -0.53
CA ASP A 63 4.52 6.34 -0.81
C ASP A 63 3.92 5.59 -2.01
N TYR A 64 4.07 6.20 -3.19
CA TYR A 64 3.66 5.64 -4.47
C TYR A 64 4.63 4.57 -4.97
N THR A 65 5.83 4.54 -4.41
CA THR A 65 6.90 3.63 -4.84
C THR A 65 6.52 2.18 -4.53
N GLY A 66 5.94 1.92 -3.36
CA GLY A 66 5.48 0.60 -2.96
C GLY A 66 4.38 0.04 -3.88
N LEU A 67 3.40 0.87 -4.26
CA LEU A 67 2.33 0.45 -5.16
C LEU A 67 2.83 0.19 -6.59
N GLN A 68 3.73 1.03 -7.11
CA GLN A 68 4.32 0.81 -8.45
C GLN A 68 5.17 -0.46 -8.48
N TRP A 69 5.95 -0.67 -7.43
CA TRP A 69 6.70 -1.91 -7.28
C TRP A 69 5.80 -3.14 -7.20
N PHE A 70 4.76 -3.08 -6.38
CA PHE A 70 3.77 -4.14 -6.26
C PHE A 70 3.14 -4.46 -7.62
N ARG A 71 2.71 -3.44 -8.38
CA ARG A 71 2.14 -3.63 -9.72
C ARG A 71 3.13 -4.31 -10.65
N ALA A 72 4.37 -3.85 -10.71
CA ALA A 72 5.39 -4.44 -11.55
C ALA A 72 5.71 -5.90 -11.15
N ALA A 73 5.81 -6.17 -9.85
CA ALA A 73 6.04 -7.51 -9.33
C ALA A 73 4.86 -8.45 -9.61
N LEU A 74 3.62 -7.94 -9.48
CA LEU A 74 2.41 -8.70 -9.78
C LEU A 74 2.25 -8.97 -11.28
N ASP A 75 2.62 -8.00 -12.13
CA ASP A 75 2.57 -8.14 -13.60
C ASP A 75 3.60 -9.17 -14.11
N ALA A 76 4.71 -9.34 -13.40
CA ALA A 76 5.72 -10.35 -13.71
C ALA A 76 5.34 -11.78 -13.31
N ARG A 77 4.23 -11.97 -12.56
CA ARG A 77 3.82 -13.32 -12.12
C ARG A 77 3.21 -14.13 -13.26
N PRO A 78 3.44 -15.46 -13.27
CA PRO A 78 2.82 -16.38 -14.25
C PRO A 78 1.29 -16.26 -14.28
N ALA A 79 0.70 -16.35 -15.47
CA ALA A 79 -0.74 -16.20 -15.63
C ALA A 79 -1.56 -17.38 -15.04
N ASP A 80 -0.94 -18.55 -14.93
CA ASP A 80 -1.51 -19.79 -14.39
C ASP A 80 -1.32 -19.93 -12.87
N GLU A 81 -0.50 -19.05 -12.25
CA GLU A 81 -0.32 -19.05 -10.80
C GLU A 81 -1.59 -18.55 -10.08
N PRO A 82 -2.01 -19.19 -8.97
CA PRO A 82 -3.14 -18.71 -8.18
C PRO A 82 -2.94 -17.25 -7.75
N ILE A 83 -3.99 -16.42 -7.85
CA ILE A 83 -3.88 -14.97 -7.60
C ILE A 83 -3.39 -14.64 -6.19
N ILE A 84 -3.78 -15.43 -5.19
CA ILE A 84 -3.33 -15.23 -3.80
C ILE A 84 -1.82 -15.42 -3.69
N ASP A 85 -1.26 -16.46 -4.33
CA ASP A 85 0.19 -16.74 -4.33
C ASP A 85 0.95 -15.65 -5.07
N SER A 86 0.41 -15.15 -6.17
CA SER A 86 0.96 -14.02 -6.92
C SER A 86 0.99 -12.74 -6.10
N VAL A 87 -0.10 -12.43 -5.39
CA VAL A 87 -0.18 -11.25 -4.51
C VAL A 87 0.80 -11.37 -3.35
N GLN A 88 0.84 -12.52 -2.68
CA GLN A 88 1.79 -12.78 -1.59
C GLN A 88 3.23 -12.59 -2.06
N SER A 89 3.59 -13.20 -3.19
CA SER A 89 4.93 -13.05 -3.77
C SER A 89 5.24 -11.59 -4.14
N ALA A 90 4.28 -10.86 -4.72
CA ALA A 90 4.47 -9.47 -5.12
C ALA A 90 4.61 -8.52 -3.93
N VAL A 91 3.86 -8.73 -2.84
CA VAL A 91 3.98 -7.95 -1.60
C VAL A 91 5.38 -8.08 -1.02
N PHE A 92 5.94 -9.30 -0.96
CA PHE A 92 7.26 -9.56 -0.38
C PHE A 92 8.43 -9.38 -1.35
N ALA A 93 8.17 -9.11 -2.64
CA ALA A 93 9.21 -8.78 -3.60
C ALA A 93 9.81 -7.36 -3.41
N PHE A 94 9.14 -6.49 -2.66
CA PHE A 94 9.64 -5.15 -2.39
C PHE A 94 10.89 -5.21 -1.49
N PRO A 95 11.99 -4.53 -1.86
CA PRO A 95 13.18 -4.46 -1.03
C PRO A 95 12.93 -3.51 0.16
N TYR A 96 12.24 -4.01 1.17
CA TYR A 96 11.92 -3.21 2.36
C TYR A 96 13.20 -2.85 3.13
N ASP A 97 13.48 -1.56 3.22
CA ASP A 97 14.25 -1.03 4.33
C ASP A 97 13.33 -0.97 5.56
N VAL A 98 13.45 -1.99 6.41
CA VAL A 98 12.61 -2.15 7.61
C VAL A 98 12.69 -0.94 8.50
N GLU A 99 13.89 -0.37 8.66
CA GLU A 99 14.12 0.78 9.53
C GLU A 99 13.41 2.02 8.97
N ALA A 100 13.50 2.27 7.66
CA ALA A 100 12.82 3.37 7.01
C ALA A 100 11.29 3.22 7.10
N VAL A 101 10.74 2.02 6.83
CA VAL A 101 9.30 1.75 6.93
C VAL A 101 8.80 1.96 8.36
N THR A 102 9.52 1.45 9.35
CA THR A 102 9.15 1.57 10.78
C THR A 102 9.22 3.03 11.23
N LYS A 103 10.25 3.78 10.85
CA LYS A 103 10.37 5.21 11.16
C LYS A 103 9.24 6.04 10.52
N ILE A 104 8.93 5.81 9.24
CA ILE A 104 7.83 6.52 8.57
C ILE A 104 6.49 6.17 9.22
N ALA A 105 6.26 4.92 9.59
CA ALA A 105 5.05 4.51 10.31
C ALA A 105 4.94 5.20 11.68
N ALA A 106 6.05 5.31 12.42
CA ALA A 106 6.09 6.01 13.70
C ALA A 106 5.84 7.52 13.55
N LEU A 107 6.42 8.16 12.52
CA LEU A 107 6.18 9.57 12.20
C LEU A 107 4.71 9.83 11.84
N ARG A 108 4.10 8.95 11.05
CA ARG A 108 2.65 9.02 10.74
C ARG A 108 1.79 8.95 12.00
N GLY A 109 2.13 8.04 12.92
CA GLY A 109 1.38 7.85 14.17
C GLY A 109 1.51 8.99 15.18
N GLY A 110 2.64 9.70 15.19
CA GLY A 110 2.93 10.77 16.15
C GLY A 110 2.47 12.17 15.71
N GLU A 111 2.51 12.47 14.42
CA GLU A 111 2.37 13.84 13.90
C GLU A 111 1.11 14.08 13.05
N LEU A 112 0.33 13.03 12.76
CA LEU A 112 -0.79 13.14 11.84
C LEU A 112 -2.13 12.91 12.50
N ASP A 113 -3.15 13.64 12.03
CA ASP A 113 -4.54 13.38 12.36
C ASP A 113 -4.94 11.94 11.99
N PRO A 114 -5.44 11.13 12.93
CA PRO A 114 -5.83 9.74 12.69
C PRO A 114 -6.82 9.58 11.52
N GLY A 115 -7.70 10.56 11.31
CA GLY A 115 -8.64 10.55 10.19
C GLY A 115 -7.96 10.66 8.82
N ARG A 116 -6.83 11.38 8.74
CA ARG A 116 -6.02 11.47 7.51
C ARG A 116 -5.31 10.15 7.22
N ILE A 117 -4.77 9.50 8.26
CA ILE A 117 -4.11 8.20 8.12
C ILE A 117 -5.10 7.18 7.58
N VAL A 118 -6.27 7.06 8.20
CA VAL A 118 -7.32 6.11 7.78
C VAL A 118 -7.79 6.37 6.34
N ARG A 119 -7.95 7.64 5.95
CA ARG A 119 -8.33 7.98 4.57
C ARG A 119 -7.27 7.55 3.57
N HIS A 120 -6.01 7.87 3.85
CA HIS A 120 -4.91 7.47 2.99
C HIS A 120 -4.78 5.94 2.86
N MET A 121 -4.86 5.22 3.97
CA MET A 121 -4.83 3.75 3.95
C MET A 121 -5.95 3.17 3.07
N ARG A 122 -7.14 3.75 3.11
CA ARG A 122 -8.25 3.34 2.23
C ARG A 122 -7.99 3.64 0.75
N GLU A 123 -7.37 4.79 0.45
CA GLU A 123 -6.99 5.15 -0.93
C GLU A 123 -5.95 4.16 -1.47
N VAL A 124 -4.88 3.89 -0.71
CA VAL A 124 -3.84 2.92 -1.11
C VAL A 124 -4.42 1.51 -1.25
N GLN A 125 -5.30 1.09 -0.33
CA GLN A 125 -5.98 -0.20 -0.41
C GLN A 125 -6.87 -0.30 -1.66
N ALA A 126 -7.55 0.78 -2.06
CA ALA A 126 -8.35 0.80 -3.27
C ALA A 126 -7.47 0.66 -4.53
N ASP A 127 -6.36 1.41 -4.61
CA ASP A 127 -5.40 1.32 -5.72
C ASP A 127 -4.77 -0.09 -5.82
N PHE A 128 -4.52 -0.72 -4.68
CA PHE A 128 -4.01 -2.09 -4.58
C PHE A 128 -5.05 -3.09 -5.12
N ALA A 129 -6.31 -2.92 -4.73
CA ALA A 129 -7.41 -3.74 -5.24
C ALA A 129 -7.59 -3.57 -6.76
N GLU A 130 -7.45 -2.35 -7.30
CA GLU A 130 -7.50 -2.12 -8.75
C GLU A 130 -6.38 -2.86 -9.49
N ALA A 131 -5.16 -2.86 -8.96
CA ALA A 131 -4.05 -3.60 -9.55
C ALA A 131 -4.33 -5.12 -9.59
N ILE A 132 -4.87 -5.68 -8.51
CA ILE A 132 -5.25 -7.10 -8.43
C ILE A 132 -6.40 -7.39 -9.42
N GLN A 133 -7.41 -6.54 -9.48
CA GLN A 133 -8.54 -6.70 -10.39
C GLN A 133 -8.08 -6.68 -11.86
N ALA A 134 -7.21 -5.76 -12.22
CA ALA A 134 -6.62 -5.70 -13.55
C ALA A 134 -5.85 -6.99 -13.91
N GLN A 135 -5.14 -7.57 -12.93
CA GLN A 135 -4.44 -8.84 -13.14
C GLN A 135 -5.40 -10.02 -13.32
N LEU A 136 -6.47 -10.09 -12.53
CA LEU A 136 -7.52 -11.11 -12.71
C LEU A 136 -8.16 -11.04 -14.11
N GLN A 137 -8.46 -9.83 -14.59
CA GLN A 137 -9.01 -9.60 -15.92
C GLN A 137 -8.05 -10.03 -17.04
N ARG A 138 -6.76 -9.75 -16.90
CA ARG A 138 -5.74 -10.20 -17.88
C ARG A 138 -5.62 -11.73 -17.96
N ARG A 139 -5.83 -12.44 -16.85
CA ARG A 139 -5.72 -13.90 -16.78
C ARG A 139 -6.92 -14.64 -17.36
N SER A 140 -8.05 -13.98 -17.51
CA SER A 140 -9.31 -14.57 -18.00
C SER A 140 -9.87 -13.82 -19.22
N PRO A 141 -9.10 -13.70 -20.32
CA PRO A 141 -9.58 -13.00 -21.51
C PRO A 141 -10.77 -13.74 -22.10
N GLY A 142 -11.93 -13.08 -22.12
CA GLY A 142 -13.16 -13.61 -22.71
C GLY A 142 -14.25 -14.06 -21.72
N THR A 143 -13.94 -14.43 -20.49
CA THR A 143 -14.92 -14.75 -19.44
C THR A 143 -15.42 -13.49 -18.71
N ASP A 144 -14.70 -12.41 -18.80
CA ASP A 144 -14.88 -11.16 -18.04
C ASP A 144 -15.97 -10.23 -18.60
N GLN A 145 -16.71 -10.68 -19.61
CA GLN A 145 -17.71 -9.85 -20.29
C GLN A 145 -19.06 -9.81 -19.58
N THR A 146 -19.35 -10.76 -18.71
CA THR A 146 -20.60 -10.79 -17.97
C THR A 146 -20.57 -9.86 -16.75
N PRO A 147 -21.71 -9.25 -16.36
CA PRO A 147 -21.79 -8.44 -15.14
C PRO A 147 -21.33 -9.20 -13.90
N ASP A 148 -21.66 -10.48 -13.78
CA ASP A 148 -21.32 -11.32 -12.64
C ASP A 148 -19.81 -11.62 -12.56
N ALA A 149 -19.16 -11.89 -13.70
CA ALA A 149 -17.71 -12.10 -13.73
C ALA A 149 -16.96 -10.83 -13.32
N ARG A 150 -17.43 -9.65 -13.76
CA ARG A 150 -16.87 -8.35 -13.33
C ARG A 150 -17.09 -8.10 -11.85
N LEU A 151 -18.26 -8.43 -11.31
CA LEU A 151 -18.55 -8.34 -9.88
C LEU A 151 -17.63 -9.25 -9.08
N LEU A 152 -17.50 -10.52 -9.48
CA LEU A 152 -16.65 -11.48 -8.80
C LEU A 152 -15.19 -11.06 -8.80
N SER A 153 -14.64 -10.59 -9.92
CA SER A 153 -13.26 -10.11 -9.97
C SER A 153 -13.04 -8.89 -9.07
N ALA A 154 -14.00 -7.98 -9.03
CA ALA A 154 -13.94 -6.80 -8.17
C ALA A 154 -14.04 -7.15 -6.68
N VAL A 155 -14.93 -8.08 -6.30
CA VAL A 155 -15.07 -8.57 -4.92
C VAL A 155 -13.81 -9.30 -4.49
N THR A 156 -13.31 -10.23 -5.29
CA THR A 156 -12.09 -10.99 -5.01
C THR A 156 -10.90 -10.07 -4.79
N ALA A 157 -10.70 -9.10 -5.67
CA ALA A 157 -9.61 -8.15 -5.55
C ALA A 157 -9.69 -7.32 -4.25
N ARG A 158 -10.89 -6.86 -3.89
CA ARG A 158 -11.11 -6.10 -2.64
C ARG A 158 -10.92 -6.95 -1.39
N CYS A 159 -11.36 -8.21 -1.40
CA CYS A 159 -11.14 -9.13 -0.29
C CYS A 159 -9.65 -9.39 -0.06
N ILE A 160 -8.90 -9.65 -1.14
CA ILE A 160 -7.44 -9.85 -1.05
C ILE A 160 -6.75 -8.59 -0.54
N ALA A 161 -7.08 -7.41 -1.07
CA ALA A 161 -6.52 -6.15 -0.59
C ALA A 161 -6.86 -5.93 0.90
N ALA A 162 -8.11 -6.18 1.31
CA ALA A 162 -8.52 -6.05 2.70
C ALA A 162 -7.75 -7.00 3.63
N ALA A 163 -7.48 -8.23 3.21
CA ALA A 163 -6.69 -9.17 4.00
C ALA A 163 -5.24 -8.69 4.20
N VAL A 164 -4.59 -8.21 3.12
CA VAL A 164 -3.23 -7.67 3.20
C VAL A 164 -3.16 -6.46 4.11
N PHE A 165 -4.05 -5.48 3.92
CA PHE A 165 -4.05 -4.24 4.71
C PHE A 165 -4.48 -4.48 6.16
N GLY A 166 -5.43 -5.38 6.42
CA GLY A 166 -5.80 -5.78 7.78
C GLY A 166 -4.65 -6.48 8.51
N ALA A 167 -3.89 -7.32 7.82
CA ALA A 167 -2.68 -7.91 8.38
C ALA A 167 -1.61 -6.86 8.70
N MET A 168 -1.42 -5.86 7.82
CA MET A 168 -0.50 -4.74 8.06
C MET A 168 -0.94 -3.89 9.27
N GLU A 169 -2.24 -3.58 9.38
CA GLU A 169 -2.78 -2.85 10.54
C GLU A 169 -2.55 -3.63 11.84
N PHE A 170 -2.83 -4.94 11.84
CA PHE A 170 -2.58 -5.82 12.99
C PHE A 170 -1.10 -5.82 13.37
N TRP A 171 -0.21 -5.98 12.41
CA TRP A 171 1.24 -5.97 12.62
C TRP A 171 1.73 -4.62 13.17
N MET A 172 1.21 -3.49 12.68
CA MET A 172 1.63 -2.15 13.12
C MET A 172 1.33 -1.88 14.60
N VAL A 173 0.26 -2.46 15.16
CA VAL A 173 -0.11 -2.31 16.57
C VAL A 173 0.44 -3.42 17.45
N GLY A 174 1.01 -4.48 16.85
CA GLY A 174 1.59 -5.62 17.55
C GLY A 174 2.91 -5.30 18.26
N GLU A 175 3.34 -6.19 19.15
CA GLU A 175 4.62 -6.08 19.86
C GLU A 175 5.79 -6.45 18.96
N ASP A 176 5.66 -7.54 18.17
CA ASP A 176 6.67 -7.97 17.19
C ASP A 176 6.44 -7.26 15.85
N ARG A 177 7.31 -6.33 15.53
CA ARG A 177 7.32 -5.56 14.28
C ARG A 177 8.39 -6.04 13.30
N SER A 178 8.85 -7.27 13.43
CA SER A 178 9.76 -7.88 12.46
C SER A 178 9.07 -8.13 11.12
N LEU A 179 9.84 -8.16 10.03
CA LEU A 179 9.32 -8.55 8.71
C LEU A 179 8.87 -10.01 8.70
N GLY A 180 9.46 -10.86 9.52
CA GLY A 180 9.03 -12.25 9.68
C GLY A 180 7.60 -12.33 10.20
N GLU A 181 7.26 -11.51 11.21
CA GLU A 181 5.90 -11.44 11.74
C GLU A 181 4.92 -10.83 10.72
N LEU A 182 5.32 -9.77 9.99
CA LEU A 182 4.50 -9.24 8.90
C LEU A 182 4.20 -10.32 7.84
N ALA A 183 5.22 -11.08 7.44
CA ALA A 183 5.03 -12.18 6.48
C ALA A 183 4.06 -13.24 7.02
N ARG A 184 4.21 -13.62 8.29
CA ARG A 184 3.34 -14.58 8.95
C ARG A 184 1.88 -14.13 9.00
N VAL A 185 1.61 -12.90 9.45
CA VAL A 185 0.22 -12.39 9.57
C VAL A 185 -0.42 -12.18 8.19
N CYS A 186 0.33 -11.72 7.19
CA CYS A 186 -0.15 -11.64 5.82
C CYS A 186 -0.48 -13.03 5.24
N HIS A 187 0.38 -14.01 5.49
CA HIS A 187 0.12 -15.40 5.07
C HIS A 187 -1.16 -15.94 5.72
N VAL A 188 -1.32 -15.79 7.04
CA VAL A 188 -2.53 -16.22 7.75
C VAL A 188 -3.78 -15.54 7.19
N ALA A 189 -3.74 -14.23 6.96
CA ALA A 189 -4.88 -13.49 6.42
C ALA A 189 -5.26 -13.95 5.00
N LEU A 190 -4.29 -14.20 4.13
CA LEU A 190 -4.51 -14.66 2.77
C LEU A 190 -5.00 -16.13 2.72
N GLU A 191 -4.44 -17.00 3.57
CA GLU A 191 -4.91 -18.39 3.66
C GLU A 191 -6.34 -18.48 4.21
N SER A 192 -6.74 -17.57 5.11
CA SER A 192 -8.13 -17.50 5.56
C SER A 192 -9.12 -17.24 4.43
N LEU A 193 -8.74 -16.41 3.45
CA LEU A 193 -9.56 -16.20 2.24
C LEU A 193 -9.60 -17.44 1.36
N ARG A 194 -8.52 -18.19 1.25
CA ARG A 194 -8.45 -19.43 0.47
C ARG A 194 -9.34 -20.52 1.08
N ALA A 195 -9.38 -20.61 2.41
CA ALA A 195 -10.24 -21.53 3.14
C ALA A 195 -11.74 -21.16 3.08
N GLY A 196 -12.04 -19.91 2.72
CA GLY A 196 -13.39 -19.34 2.73
C GLY A 196 -13.78 -18.77 4.11
N ILE A 197 -14.78 -17.89 4.10
CA ILE A 197 -15.35 -17.34 5.34
C ILE A 197 -16.24 -18.42 5.96
N THR A 198 -15.80 -18.98 7.07
CA THR A 198 -16.54 -19.99 7.84
C THR A 198 -16.85 -19.45 9.22
N ASP A 199 -17.95 -19.91 9.84
CA ASP A 199 -18.35 -19.55 11.21
C ASP A 199 -17.32 -19.98 12.28
N ALA A 200 -16.35 -20.83 11.91
CA ALA A 200 -15.24 -21.25 12.78
C ALA A 200 -14.35 -20.10 13.27
N TRP A 201 -14.46 -18.90 12.70
CA TRP A 201 -13.75 -17.68 13.15
C TRP A 201 -14.50 -16.93 14.26
N VAL A 202 -15.75 -17.28 14.52
CA VAL A 202 -16.49 -16.77 15.70
C VAL A 202 -15.98 -17.57 16.90
N VAL A 203 -14.93 -17.09 17.55
CA VAL A 203 -14.49 -17.60 18.86
C VAL A 203 -15.66 -17.42 19.81
N ASP A 204 -16.25 -18.52 20.28
CA ASP A 204 -17.30 -18.46 21.31
C ASP A 204 -16.68 -17.77 22.53
N PRO A 205 -17.20 -16.60 22.97
CA PRO A 205 -16.66 -15.87 24.13
C PRO A 205 -16.58 -16.73 25.40
N ARG A 206 -17.22 -17.88 25.42
CA ARG A 206 -17.24 -18.86 26.52
C ARG A 206 -16.01 -19.75 26.59
N ASP A 207 -15.26 -19.87 25.50
CA ASP A 207 -14.04 -20.70 25.44
C ASP A 207 -12.80 -19.99 26.01
N SER A 208 -12.87 -18.67 26.29
CA SER A 208 -11.77 -17.86 26.80
C SER A 208 -11.69 -17.78 28.34
N VAL A 209 -12.53 -18.50 29.09
CA VAL A 209 -12.63 -18.40 30.57
C VAL A 209 -12.17 -19.67 31.29
N SER A 210 -11.43 -20.56 30.61
CA SER A 210 -10.91 -21.78 31.24
C SER A 210 -9.40 -21.89 31.02
N SER A 211 -8.63 -21.09 31.77
CA SER A 211 -7.22 -21.34 32.11
C SER A 211 -6.80 -20.47 33.27
#